data_a7d82e877c51d5416b3d8ccdd40ec82f
#
_entry.id   a7d82e877c51d5416b3d8ccdd40ec82f
#
_cell.length_a   1.000
_cell.length_b   1.000
_cell.length_c   1.000
_cell.angle_alpha   90.00
_cell.angle_beta   90.00
_cell.angle_gamma   90.00
#
_symmetry.space_group_name_H-M   'P 1'
#
loop_
_entity.id
_entity.type
_entity.pdbx_description
1 polymer ?
#
loop_
_entity_poly.entity_id
_entity_poly.type
_entity_poly.pdbx_seq_one_letter_code
_entity_poly.pdbx_strand_id
1 'polypeptide(L)'
;VLDENRRPVAGAYRYADVVRDGMVVDYIGAIRLVREMKEELEEKLGTELIYAAAAIPPGTDALDGGAIKNVVQGAGFEITALLDEPTAANQILKIQNGAVVDIGGGTTGISILENGKVINVDDEATGGTHFSLVLAGAYKLPFSEAEIYKRDKKNHKEILPVLKPVIEKVASIISRQIEGYNVQGLYLVGGTCCLSGIEDIIGKKTGIPTYKPENPMFVTPLGIAMSCTDQEME
;
A
#
# COMPACT_ATOMS: atom_id res chain seq x y z
N VAL A 1 -14.07 -2.55 -5.56
CA VAL A 1 -15.46 -2.08 -5.67
C VAL A 1 -16.21 -2.51 -4.43
N LEU A 2 -17.07 -1.62 -3.93
CA LEU A 2 -17.97 -1.83 -2.79
C LEU A 2 -19.42 -1.82 -3.27
N ASP A 3 -20.28 -2.56 -2.57
CA ASP A 3 -21.74 -2.47 -2.74
C ASP A 3 -22.32 -1.26 -1.97
N GLU A 4 -23.64 -1.05 -2.09
CA GLU A 4 -24.40 -0.01 -1.38
C GLU A 4 -24.27 -0.10 0.15
N ASN A 5 -23.94 -1.27 0.68
CA ASN A 5 -23.72 -1.50 2.10
C ASN A 5 -22.23 -1.37 2.49
N ARG A 6 -21.40 -0.83 1.58
CA ARG A 6 -19.94 -0.68 1.73
C ARG A 6 -19.21 -2.01 1.95
N ARG A 7 -19.70 -3.11 1.38
CA ARG A 7 -19.04 -4.41 1.43
C ARG A 7 -18.23 -4.63 0.16
N PRO A 8 -17.01 -5.18 0.25
CA PRO A 8 -16.21 -5.53 -0.92
C PRO A 8 -16.92 -6.60 -1.77
N VAL A 9 -17.15 -6.32 -3.05
CA VAL A 9 -17.81 -7.23 -4.00
C VAL A 9 -16.90 -7.66 -5.14
N ALA A 10 -15.93 -6.82 -5.51
CA ALA A 10 -14.94 -7.13 -6.53
C ALA A 10 -13.66 -6.33 -6.31
N GLY A 11 -12.56 -6.82 -6.89
CA GLY A 11 -11.28 -6.14 -6.91
C GLY A 11 -10.43 -6.62 -8.07
N ALA A 12 -9.60 -5.74 -8.59
CA ALA A 12 -8.57 -6.03 -9.58
C ALA A 12 -7.26 -5.38 -9.15
N TYR A 13 -6.15 -5.97 -9.54
CA TYR A 13 -4.83 -5.37 -9.36
C TYR A 13 -3.91 -5.76 -10.52
N ARG A 14 -2.94 -4.89 -10.80
CA ARG A 14 -1.93 -5.12 -11.84
C ARG A 14 -0.57 -4.69 -11.31
N TYR A 15 0.45 -5.45 -11.69
CA TYR A 15 1.82 -5.02 -11.51
C TYR A 15 2.26 -4.28 -12.77
N ALA A 16 2.69 -3.04 -12.61
CA ALA A 16 3.11 -2.21 -13.74
C ALA A 16 4.10 -1.13 -13.28
N ASP A 17 4.95 -0.69 -14.19
CA ASP A 17 5.95 0.36 -13.96
C ASP A 17 5.44 1.74 -14.42
N VAL A 18 4.12 1.98 -14.34
CA VAL A 18 3.50 3.25 -14.74
C VAL A 18 3.56 4.31 -13.64
N VAL A 19 3.78 3.87 -12.39
CA VAL A 19 4.01 4.72 -11.22
C VAL A 19 5.31 4.30 -10.56
N ARG A 20 6.15 5.26 -10.20
CA ARG A 20 7.39 5.03 -9.46
C ARG A 20 7.54 6.09 -8.39
N ASP A 21 7.84 5.65 -7.15
CA ASP A 21 8.01 6.52 -5.99
C ASP A 21 6.84 7.52 -5.80
N GLY A 22 5.60 7.04 -6.03
CA GLY A 22 4.38 7.83 -5.93
C GLY A 22 4.07 8.75 -7.12
N MET A 23 4.98 8.86 -8.09
CA MET A 23 4.81 9.70 -9.29
C MET A 23 4.38 8.89 -10.51
N VAL A 24 3.47 9.43 -11.32
CA VAL A 24 3.09 8.85 -12.61
C VAL A 24 4.22 9.09 -13.61
N VAL A 25 4.91 8.02 -14.02
CA VAL A 25 6.02 8.08 -15.00
C VAL A 25 5.61 7.69 -16.42
N ASP A 26 4.50 6.95 -16.57
CA ASP A 26 3.85 6.68 -17.86
C ASP A 26 2.35 7.00 -17.74
N TYR A 27 2.02 8.24 -18.08
CA TYR A 27 0.67 8.77 -17.96
C TYR A 27 -0.36 8.03 -18.83
N ILE A 28 -0.02 7.78 -20.09
CA ILE A 28 -0.92 7.09 -21.02
C ILE A 28 -1.07 5.61 -20.65
N GLY A 29 0.03 4.97 -20.26
CA GLY A 29 0.01 3.60 -19.76
C GLY A 29 -0.85 3.48 -18.49
N ALA A 30 -0.76 4.45 -17.57
CA ALA A 30 -1.56 4.47 -16.36
C ALA A 30 -3.06 4.59 -16.65
N ILE A 31 -3.47 5.52 -17.54
CA ILE A 31 -4.88 5.65 -17.95
C ILE A 31 -5.39 4.35 -18.57
N ARG A 32 -4.63 3.77 -19.50
CA ARG A 32 -5.01 2.52 -20.15
C ARG A 32 -5.19 1.39 -19.14
N LEU A 33 -4.25 1.24 -18.23
CA LEU A 33 -4.28 0.20 -17.20
C LEU A 33 -5.50 0.34 -16.27
N VAL A 34 -5.80 1.55 -15.81
CA VAL A 34 -6.96 1.81 -14.95
C VAL A 34 -8.27 1.55 -15.72
N ARG A 35 -8.33 1.93 -17.01
CA ARG A 35 -9.48 1.65 -17.87
C ARG A 35 -9.70 0.16 -18.08
N GLU A 36 -8.66 -0.61 -18.37
CA GLU A 36 -8.74 -2.06 -18.50
C GLU A 36 -9.26 -2.74 -17.22
N MET A 37 -8.80 -2.28 -16.06
CA MET A 37 -9.31 -2.77 -14.77
C MET A 37 -10.77 -2.38 -14.53
N LYS A 38 -11.17 -1.16 -14.94
CA LYS A 38 -12.57 -0.72 -14.88
C LYS A 38 -13.46 -1.62 -15.70
N GLU A 39 -13.13 -1.82 -16.98
CA GLU A 39 -13.88 -2.66 -17.92
C GLU A 39 -14.02 -4.11 -17.42
N GLU A 40 -12.93 -4.72 -16.92
CA GLU A 40 -12.97 -6.05 -16.30
C GLU A 40 -13.94 -6.13 -15.11
N LEU A 41 -13.94 -5.10 -14.26
CA LEU A 41 -14.81 -5.07 -13.08
C LEU A 41 -16.27 -4.83 -13.46
N GLU A 42 -16.54 -3.98 -14.45
CA GLU A 42 -17.87 -3.72 -14.99
C GLU A 42 -18.46 -4.99 -15.65
N GLU A 43 -17.67 -5.70 -16.45
CA GLU A 43 -18.07 -6.97 -17.04
C GLU A 43 -18.42 -8.00 -15.95
N LYS A 44 -17.58 -8.10 -14.93
CA LYS A 44 -17.76 -9.04 -13.81
C LYS A 44 -18.99 -8.74 -12.97
N LEU A 45 -19.32 -7.47 -12.78
CA LEU A 45 -20.41 -6.99 -11.91
C LEU A 45 -21.72 -6.79 -12.68
N GLY A 46 -21.65 -6.65 -14.01
CA GLY A 46 -22.81 -6.33 -14.85
C GLY A 46 -23.37 -4.92 -14.63
N THR A 47 -22.51 -4.00 -14.15
CA THR A 47 -22.91 -2.60 -13.85
C THR A 47 -21.79 -1.64 -14.20
N GLU A 48 -22.15 -0.42 -14.59
CA GLU A 48 -21.20 0.66 -14.85
C GLU A 48 -20.64 1.20 -13.53
N LEU A 49 -19.34 1.49 -13.51
CA LEU A 49 -18.62 2.09 -12.41
C LEU A 49 -18.34 3.55 -12.72
N ILE A 50 -19.09 4.47 -12.12
CA ILE A 50 -19.02 5.91 -12.41
C ILE A 50 -18.04 6.59 -11.46
N TYR A 51 -18.18 6.36 -10.16
CA TYR A 51 -17.46 7.08 -9.11
C TYR A 51 -16.25 6.33 -8.63
N ALA A 52 -15.17 7.08 -8.32
CA ALA A 52 -13.97 6.53 -7.71
C ALA A 52 -13.38 7.50 -6.66
N ALA A 53 -12.70 6.94 -5.69
CA ALA A 53 -11.73 7.65 -4.87
C ALA A 53 -10.32 7.21 -5.25
N ALA A 54 -9.33 8.06 -4.97
CA ALA A 54 -7.92 7.73 -5.16
C ALA A 54 -7.09 8.12 -3.93
N ALA A 55 -5.90 7.58 -3.82
CA ALA A 55 -4.94 8.01 -2.83
C ALA A 55 -3.63 8.45 -3.48
N ILE A 56 -2.94 9.30 -2.76
CA ILE A 56 -1.62 9.83 -3.08
C ILE A 56 -0.68 9.55 -1.91
N PRO A 57 0.63 9.44 -2.15
CA PRO A 57 1.60 9.41 -1.08
C PRO A 57 1.48 10.65 -0.19
N PRO A 58 1.73 10.51 1.11
CA PRO A 58 1.70 11.66 2.02
C PRO A 58 2.76 12.69 1.63
N GLY A 59 2.42 13.97 1.80
CA GLY A 59 3.31 15.07 1.43
C GLY A 59 3.40 15.35 -0.08
N THR A 60 2.62 14.64 -0.89
CA THR A 60 2.51 14.88 -2.34
C THR A 60 2.00 16.29 -2.61
N ASP A 61 2.65 17.02 -3.50
CA ASP A 61 2.21 18.37 -3.86
C ASP A 61 0.94 18.36 -4.74
N ALA A 62 0.36 19.54 -4.94
CA ALA A 62 -0.88 19.70 -5.69
C ALA A 62 -0.74 19.28 -7.18
N LEU A 63 0.47 19.35 -7.75
CA LEU A 63 0.71 18.99 -9.16
C LEU A 63 0.72 17.47 -9.33
N ASP A 64 1.43 16.76 -8.47
CA ASP A 64 1.52 15.30 -8.51
C ASP A 64 0.18 14.65 -8.12
N GLY A 65 -0.52 15.20 -7.13
CA GLY A 65 -1.90 14.80 -6.81
C GLY A 65 -2.86 15.02 -7.99
N GLY A 66 -2.67 16.13 -8.73
CA GLY A 66 -3.40 16.41 -9.98
C GLY A 66 -3.17 15.35 -11.06
N ALA A 67 -1.95 14.82 -11.19
CA ALA A 67 -1.65 13.77 -12.15
C ALA A 67 -2.43 12.47 -11.87
N ILE A 68 -2.51 12.05 -10.62
CA ILE A 68 -3.31 10.86 -10.21
C ILE A 68 -4.81 11.10 -10.49
N LYS A 69 -5.34 12.27 -10.08
CA LYS A 69 -6.71 12.67 -10.37
C LYS A 69 -7.01 12.57 -11.87
N ASN A 70 -6.16 13.15 -12.70
CA ASN A 70 -6.33 13.15 -14.15
C ASN A 70 -6.23 11.75 -14.77
N VAL A 71 -5.41 10.84 -14.24
CA VAL A 71 -5.35 9.44 -14.67
C VAL A 71 -6.69 8.74 -14.43
N VAL A 72 -7.26 8.90 -13.24
CA VAL A 72 -8.55 8.29 -12.86
C VAL A 72 -9.68 8.84 -13.74
N GLN A 73 -9.74 10.16 -13.94
CA GLN A 73 -10.71 10.80 -14.82
C GLN A 73 -10.51 10.40 -16.29
N GLY A 74 -9.26 10.32 -16.76
CA GLY A 74 -8.92 9.84 -18.11
C GLY A 74 -9.32 8.38 -18.37
N ALA A 75 -9.44 7.58 -17.32
CA ALA A 75 -9.95 6.23 -17.40
C ALA A 75 -11.49 6.13 -17.42
N GLY A 76 -12.21 7.26 -17.28
CA GLY A 76 -13.67 7.34 -17.35
C GLY A 76 -14.35 7.21 -15.98
N PHE A 77 -13.70 7.66 -14.92
CA PHE A 77 -14.33 7.81 -13.60
C PHE A 77 -14.56 9.29 -13.26
N GLU A 78 -15.58 9.54 -12.45
CA GLU A 78 -15.76 10.76 -11.68
C GLU A 78 -15.10 10.58 -10.31
N ILE A 79 -14.15 11.48 -9.97
CA ILE A 79 -13.41 11.35 -8.72
C ILE A 79 -14.14 12.07 -7.58
N THR A 80 -14.42 11.34 -6.50
CA THR A 80 -15.21 11.84 -5.37
C THR A 80 -14.39 12.11 -4.12
N ALA A 81 -13.19 11.54 -4.03
CA ALA A 81 -12.25 11.80 -2.94
C ALA A 81 -10.81 11.54 -3.38
N LEU A 82 -9.89 12.36 -2.86
CA LEU A 82 -8.46 12.17 -2.96
C LEU A 82 -7.88 12.25 -1.54
N LEU A 83 -7.23 11.18 -1.09
CA LEU A 83 -6.73 11.04 0.28
C LEU A 83 -5.24 10.76 0.27
N ASP A 84 -4.58 10.94 1.41
CA ASP A 84 -3.30 10.28 1.64
C ASP A 84 -3.49 8.79 2.01
N GLU A 85 -2.55 7.97 1.60
CA GLU A 85 -2.60 6.52 1.79
C GLU A 85 -2.79 6.10 3.26
N PRO A 86 -2.11 6.70 4.26
CA PRO A 86 -2.30 6.38 5.67
C PRO A 86 -3.70 6.68 6.20
N THR A 87 -4.27 7.83 5.79
CA THR A 87 -5.63 8.19 6.15
C THR A 87 -6.62 7.18 5.56
N ALA A 88 -6.40 6.77 4.30
CA ALA A 88 -7.19 5.71 3.68
C ALA A 88 -7.05 4.38 4.45
N ALA A 89 -5.84 3.95 4.76
CA ALA A 89 -5.61 2.73 5.54
C ALA A 89 -6.33 2.78 6.90
N ASN A 90 -6.33 3.95 7.57
CA ASN A 90 -6.97 4.12 8.86
C ASN A 90 -8.52 4.11 8.80
N GLN A 91 -9.12 4.28 7.62
CA GLN A 91 -10.56 4.02 7.46
C GLN A 91 -10.92 2.56 7.81
N ILE A 92 -9.99 1.64 7.59
CA ILE A 92 -10.15 0.21 7.89
C ILE A 92 -9.62 -0.15 9.28
N LEU A 93 -8.41 0.32 9.60
CA LEU A 93 -7.68 -0.09 10.81
C LEU A 93 -8.25 0.53 12.09
N LYS A 94 -8.86 1.73 11.99
CA LYS A 94 -9.47 2.46 13.13
C LYS A 94 -8.51 2.70 14.29
N ILE A 95 -7.23 2.91 13.98
CA ILE A 95 -6.18 3.17 14.96
C ILE A 95 -6.42 4.54 15.59
N GLN A 96 -6.35 4.60 16.92
CA GLN A 96 -6.39 5.85 17.68
C GLN A 96 -4.98 6.36 17.97
N ASN A 97 -4.10 5.50 18.48
CA ASN A 97 -2.71 5.85 18.81
C ASN A 97 -1.78 4.72 18.35
N GLY A 98 -0.85 5.01 17.44
CA GLY A 98 0.05 4.03 16.87
C GLY A 98 0.69 4.50 15.58
N ALA A 99 1.27 3.58 14.83
CA ALA A 99 1.81 3.88 13.50
C ALA A 99 1.31 2.87 12.46
N VAL A 100 0.87 3.38 11.30
CA VAL A 100 0.70 2.58 10.09
C VAL A 100 2.05 2.51 9.39
N VAL A 101 2.46 1.30 9.04
CA VAL A 101 3.70 1.04 8.29
C VAL A 101 3.30 0.37 6.99
N ASP A 102 3.32 1.11 5.89
CA ASP A 102 3.04 0.61 4.55
C ASP A 102 4.35 0.19 3.88
N ILE A 103 4.57 -1.13 3.76
CA ILE A 103 5.75 -1.65 3.06
C ILE A 103 5.32 -2.03 1.65
N GLY A 104 5.51 -1.09 0.74
CA GLY A 104 5.23 -1.24 -0.67
C GLY A 104 6.32 -1.99 -1.44
N GLY A 105 6.34 -1.82 -2.76
CA GLY A 105 7.38 -2.36 -3.64
C GLY A 105 8.69 -1.58 -3.56
N GLY A 106 8.63 -0.26 -3.63
CA GLY A 106 9.79 0.65 -3.65
C GLY A 106 10.13 1.20 -2.27
N THR A 107 9.13 1.61 -1.51
CA THR A 107 9.27 2.39 -0.29
C THR A 107 8.64 1.74 0.93
N THR A 108 8.98 2.27 2.10
CA THR A 108 8.29 2.02 3.38
C THR A 108 7.80 3.37 3.90
N GLY A 109 6.51 3.59 3.80
CA GLY A 109 5.83 4.74 4.37
C GLY A 109 5.45 4.49 5.83
N ILE A 110 5.64 5.49 6.68
CA ILE A 110 5.30 5.41 8.10
C ILE A 110 4.45 6.61 8.45
N SER A 111 3.29 6.35 9.05
CA SER A 111 2.36 7.39 9.45
C SER A 111 2.01 7.22 10.91
N ILE A 112 2.24 8.27 11.68
CA ILE A 112 1.99 8.28 13.12
C ILE A 112 0.61 8.89 13.35
N LEU A 113 -0.21 8.17 14.12
CA LEU A 113 -1.57 8.55 14.47
C LEU A 113 -1.69 8.86 15.96
N GLU A 114 -2.36 9.97 16.25
CA GLU A 114 -2.78 10.37 17.59
C GLU A 114 -4.26 10.79 17.55
N ASN A 115 -5.06 10.21 18.45
CA ASN A 115 -6.50 10.42 18.49
C ASN A 115 -7.20 10.19 17.13
N GLY A 116 -6.75 9.17 16.40
CA GLY A 116 -7.28 8.79 15.08
C GLY A 116 -6.87 9.69 13.92
N LYS A 117 -6.01 10.69 14.16
CA LYS A 117 -5.51 11.62 13.13
C LYS A 117 -4.04 11.36 12.85
N VAL A 118 -3.67 11.47 11.59
CA VAL A 118 -2.27 11.46 11.17
C VAL A 118 -1.60 12.74 11.63
N ILE A 119 -0.54 12.63 12.42
CA ILE A 119 0.22 13.77 12.98
C ILE A 119 1.63 13.87 12.41
N ASN A 120 2.17 12.79 11.87
CA ASN A 120 3.44 12.77 11.17
C ASN A 120 3.45 11.69 10.09
N VAL A 121 4.17 11.96 9.02
CA VAL A 121 4.39 11.03 7.93
C VAL A 121 5.83 11.09 7.49
N ASP A 122 6.41 9.94 7.21
CA ASP A 122 7.76 9.80 6.67
C ASP A 122 7.79 8.65 5.66
N ASP A 123 8.68 8.73 4.68
CA ASP A 123 8.85 7.71 3.65
C ASP A 123 10.34 7.41 3.45
N GLU A 124 10.66 6.14 3.29
CA GLU A 124 12.04 5.69 3.10
C GLU A 124 12.11 4.78 1.85
N ALA A 125 13.05 5.03 0.97
CA ALA A 125 13.28 4.27 -0.26
C ALA A 125 13.83 2.86 0.05
N THR A 126 13.09 2.07 0.82
CA THR A 126 13.39 0.68 1.17
C THR A 126 12.09 -0.12 1.20
N GLY A 127 11.84 -0.96 0.23
CA GLY A 127 10.62 -1.76 0.12
C GLY A 127 10.90 -3.17 -0.42
N GLY A 128 9.86 -3.81 -0.94
CA GLY A 128 9.88 -5.19 -1.42
C GLY A 128 10.89 -5.50 -2.51
N THR A 129 11.26 -4.50 -3.31
CA THR A 129 12.34 -4.60 -4.31
C THR A 129 13.67 -4.99 -3.66
N HIS A 130 13.99 -4.40 -2.50
CA HIS A 130 15.20 -4.75 -1.74
C HIS A 130 15.17 -6.19 -1.25
N PHE A 131 13.99 -6.70 -0.87
CA PHE A 131 13.82 -8.10 -0.48
C PHE A 131 14.09 -9.03 -1.66
N SER A 132 13.57 -8.70 -2.84
CA SER A 132 13.79 -9.47 -4.06
C SER A 132 15.25 -9.44 -4.52
N LEU A 133 15.95 -8.31 -4.37
CA LEU A 133 17.38 -8.20 -4.63
C LEU A 133 18.22 -9.08 -3.69
N VAL A 134 17.86 -9.14 -2.41
CA VAL A 134 18.53 -10.05 -1.44
C VAL A 134 18.35 -11.50 -1.85
N LEU A 135 17.13 -11.90 -2.23
CA LEU A 135 16.87 -13.27 -2.70
C LEU A 135 17.57 -13.58 -4.02
N ALA A 136 17.54 -12.65 -4.97
CA ALA A 136 18.25 -12.78 -6.25
C ALA A 136 19.74 -13.06 -6.04
N GLY A 137 20.38 -12.33 -5.13
CA GLY A 137 21.77 -12.54 -4.76
C GLY A 137 22.02 -13.87 -4.04
N ALA A 138 21.18 -14.20 -3.06
CA ALA A 138 21.33 -15.40 -2.24
C ALA A 138 21.13 -16.71 -3.05
N TYR A 139 20.12 -16.71 -3.92
CA TYR A 139 19.77 -17.90 -4.71
C TYR A 139 20.31 -17.86 -6.14
N LYS A 140 21.02 -16.80 -6.53
CA LYS A 140 21.55 -16.58 -7.88
C LYS A 140 20.47 -16.64 -8.96
N LEU A 141 19.31 -16.04 -8.66
CA LEU A 141 18.17 -15.95 -9.56
C LEU A 141 18.12 -14.60 -10.27
N PRO A 142 17.55 -14.52 -11.49
CA PRO A 142 17.12 -13.25 -12.05
C PRO A 142 16.13 -12.53 -11.12
N PHE A 143 16.13 -11.20 -11.13
CA PHE A 143 15.25 -10.41 -10.25
C PHE A 143 13.77 -10.80 -10.38
N SER A 144 13.28 -10.98 -11.60
CA SER A 144 11.88 -11.37 -11.87
C SER A 144 11.50 -12.72 -11.25
N GLU A 145 12.42 -13.69 -11.28
CA GLU A 145 12.21 -15.00 -10.66
C GLU A 145 12.25 -14.90 -9.13
N ALA A 146 13.19 -14.13 -8.58
CA ALA A 146 13.25 -13.87 -7.14
C ALA A 146 11.99 -13.17 -6.62
N GLU A 147 11.40 -12.24 -7.40
CA GLU A 147 10.15 -11.59 -7.08
C GLU A 147 8.97 -12.58 -7.06
N ILE A 148 8.87 -13.47 -8.06
CA ILE A 148 7.86 -14.54 -8.09
C ILE A 148 8.06 -15.48 -6.90
N TYR A 149 9.31 -15.87 -6.64
CA TYR A 149 9.66 -16.78 -5.54
C TYR A 149 9.27 -16.20 -4.17
N LYS A 150 9.52 -14.91 -3.96
CA LYS A 150 9.14 -14.17 -2.75
C LYS A 150 7.63 -14.17 -2.51
N ARG A 151 6.83 -14.05 -3.56
CA ARG A 151 5.36 -13.96 -3.44
C ARG A 151 4.67 -15.28 -3.14
N ASP A 152 5.30 -16.40 -3.44
CA ASP A 152 4.72 -17.72 -3.16
C ASP A 152 4.84 -18.03 -1.65
N LYS A 153 3.67 -18.06 -0.99
CA LYS A 153 3.57 -18.35 0.46
C LYS A 153 4.26 -19.66 0.87
N LYS A 154 4.39 -20.62 -0.04
CA LYS A 154 5.06 -21.90 0.23
C LYS A 154 6.55 -21.71 0.56
N ASN A 155 7.18 -20.69 0.00
CA ASN A 155 8.59 -20.40 0.17
C ASN A 155 8.86 -19.54 1.42
N HIS A 156 7.85 -18.92 2.04
CA HIS A 156 8.05 -17.94 3.11
C HIS A 156 8.87 -18.48 4.28
N LYS A 157 8.63 -19.73 4.67
CA LYS A 157 9.38 -20.36 5.77
C LYS A 157 10.88 -20.49 5.45
N GLU A 158 11.21 -20.75 4.20
CA GLU A 158 12.59 -20.91 3.72
C GLU A 158 13.28 -19.56 3.55
N ILE A 159 12.60 -18.59 2.94
CA ILE A 159 13.20 -17.30 2.61
C ILE A 159 13.27 -16.33 3.79
N LEU A 160 12.43 -16.50 4.81
CA LEU A 160 12.37 -15.60 5.95
C LEU A 160 13.73 -15.43 6.68
N PRO A 161 14.51 -16.49 6.93
CA PRO A 161 15.85 -16.34 7.50
C PRO A 161 16.81 -15.55 6.61
N VAL A 162 16.71 -15.70 5.29
CA VAL A 162 17.55 -15.00 4.30
C VAL A 162 17.17 -13.51 4.26
N LEU A 163 15.88 -13.22 4.40
CA LEU A 163 15.35 -11.85 4.39
C LEU A 163 15.46 -11.13 5.74
N LYS A 164 15.73 -11.87 6.83
CA LYS A 164 15.80 -11.29 8.17
C LYS A 164 16.67 -10.04 8.26
N PRO A 165 17.89 -9.95 7.68
CA PRO A 165 18.71 -8.74 7.77
C PRO A 165 18.06 -7.51 7.14
N VAL A 166 17.38 -7.65 5.99
CA VAL A 166 16.70 -6.52 5.33
C VAL A 166 15.42 -6.14 6.08
N ILE A 167 14.70 -7.09 6.68
CA ILE A 167 13.56 -6.82 7.55
C ILE A 167 14.01 -6.07 8.81
N GLU A 168 15.12 -6.47 9.43
CA GLU A 168 15.70 -5.77 10.59
C GLU A 168 16.18 -4.36 10.23
N LYS A 169 16.65 -4.13 8.99
CA LYS A 169 16.94 -2.78 8.48
C LYS A 169 15.66 -1.94 8.45
N VAL A 170 14.56 -2.46 7.87
CA VAL A 170 13.26 -1.79 7.88
C VAL A 170 12.79 -1.49 9.30
N ALA A 171 12.89 -2.44 10.22
CA ALA A 171 12.55 -2.24 11.62
C ALA A 171 13.40 -1.13 12.30
N SER A 172 14.67 -1.00 11.93
CA SER A 172 15.54 0.09 12.43
C SER A 172 15.14 1.46 11.85
N ILE A 173 14.69 1.51 10.60
CA ILE A 173 14.10 2.70 9.98
C ILE A 173 12.84 3.11 10.74
N ILE A 174 11.92 2.16 10.97
CA ILE A 174 10.70 2.39 11.75
C ILE A 174 11.05 2.97 13.12
N SER A 175 11.96 2.34 13.86
CA SER A 175 12.37 2.80 15.20
C SER A 175 12.87 4.24 15.21
N ARG A 176 13.64 4.64 14.18
CA ARG A 176 14.16 6.01 14.05
C ARG A 176 13.03 7.01 13.78
N GLN A 177 12.09 6.66 12.91
CA GLN A 177 11.02 7.57 12.47
C GLN A 177 9.94 7.77 13.53
N ILE A 178 9.74 6.80 14.42
CA ILE A 178 8.78 6.91 15.52
C ILE A 178 9.40 7.45 16.81
N GLU A 179 10.70 7.78 16.80
CA GLU A 179 11.40 8.31 17.97
C GLU A 179 10.77 9.65 18.41
N GLY A 180 10.48 9.77 19.70
CA GLY A 180 9.82 10.94 20.28
C GLY A 180 8.29 10.92 20.23
N TYR A 181 7.68 9.93 19.61
CA TYR A 181 6.24 9.77 19.56
C TYR A 181 5.74 8.63 20.47
N ASN A 182 4.52 8.77 20.99
CA ASN A 182 3.89 7.73 21.80
C ASN A 182 3.20 6.68 20.92
N VAL A 183 3.99 5.81 20.28
CA VAL A 183 3.48 4.73 19.41
C VAL A 183 3.21 3.48 20.25
N GLN A 184 1.94 3.14 20.42
CA GLN A 184 1.51 1.97 21.22
C GLN A 184 1.47 0.67 20.42
N GLY A 185 1.47 0.74 19.09
CA GLY A 185 1.43 -0.42 18.19
C GLY A 185 1.82 -0.05 16.78
N LEU A 186 2.40 -0.99 16.06
CA LEU A 186 2.71 -0.90 14.64
C LEU A 186 1.69 -1.72 13.86
N TYR A 187 1.14 -1.16 12.82
CA TYR A 187 0.14 -1.81 11.96
C TYR A 187 0.67 -1.90 10.55
N LEU A 188 1.04 -3.13 10.16
CA LEU A 188 1.71 -3.40 8.87
C LEU A 188 0.69 -3.55 7.76
N VAL A 189 0.84 -2.76 6.71
CA VAL A 189 0.06 -2.82 5.47
C VAL A 189 0.98 -2.85 4.25
N GLY A 190 0.41 -2.99 3.06
CA GLY A 190 1.18 -3.07 1.82
C GLY A 190 1.53 -4.49 1.39
N GLY A 191 1.90 -4.62 0.12
CA GLY A 191 2.12 -5.92 -0.53
C GLY A 191 3.27 -6.73 0.06
N THR A 192 4.34 -6.08 0.51
CA THR A 192 5.50 -6.74 1.12
C THR A 192 5.16 -7.33 2.48
N CYS A 193 4.18 -6.76 3.19
CA CYS A 193 3.69 -7.30 4.45
C CYS A 193 2.94 -8.64 4.30
N CYS A 194 2.64 -9.09 3.07
CA CYS A 194 2.13 -10.45 2.83
C CYS A 194 3.15 -11.55 3.18
N LEU A 195 4.43 -11.21 3.36
CA LEU A 195 5.45 -12.14 3.84
C LEU A 195 5.11 -12.62 5.26
N SER A 196 4.96 -13.95 5.42
CA SER A 196 4.62 -14.56 6.72
C SER A 196 5.78 -14.41 7.71
N GLY A 197 5.48 -13.93 8.92
CA GLY A 197 6.45 -13.75 10.01
C GLY A 197 7.25 -12.44 9.97
N ILE A 198 6.96 -11.54 9.02
CA ILE A 198 7.59 -10.22 8.98
C ILE A 198 7.24 -9.41 10.23
N GLU A 199 6.00 -9.52 10.70
CA GLU A 199 5.49 -8.87 11.90
C GLU A 199 6.26 -9.26 13.16
N ASP A 200 6.63 -10.53 13.28
CA ASP A 200 7.38 -11.04 14.44
C ASP A 200 8.80 -10.46 14.49
N ILE A 201 9.46 -10.36 13.32
CA ILE A 201 10.81 -9.81 13.23
C ILE A 201 10.80 -8.31 13.54
N ILE A 202 9.85 -7.56 12.96
CA ILE A 202 9.71 -6.12 13.21
C ILE A 202 9.38 -5.87 14.68
N GLY A 203 8.37 -6.56 15.22
CA GLY A 203 7.97 -6.40 16.62
C GLY A 203 9.09 -6.73 17.60
N LYS A 204 9.83 -7.81 17.36
CA LYS A 204 10.98 -8.18 18.18
C LYS A 204 12.12 -7.14 18.13
N LYS A 205 12.36 -6.55 16.95
CA LYS A 205 13.45 -5.60 16.75
C LYS A 205 13.11 -4.20 17.31
N THR A 206 11.85 -3.76 17.13
CA THR A 206 11.38 -2.45 17.61
C THR A 206 11.00 -2.45 19.09
N GLY A 207 10.65 -3.64 19.64
CA GLY A 207 10.10 -3.77 20.98
C GLY A 207 8.64 -3.30 21.10
N ILE A 208 7.96 -3.01 19.98
CA ILE A 208 6.59 -2.50 19.93
C ILE A 208 5.66 -3.61 19.45
N PRO A 209 4.47 -3.80 20.05
CA PRO A 209 3.46 -4.71 19.54
C PRO A 209 3.18 -4.44 18.06
N THR A 210 3.34 -5.45 17.23
CA THR A 210 3.22 -5.31 15.78
C THR A 210 2.10 -6.21 15.27
N TYR A 211 1.17 -5.60 14.56
CA TYR A 211 -0.04 -6.24 14.05
C TYR A 211 -0.04 -6.23 12.53
N LYS A 212 -0.56 -7.30 11.96
CA LYS A 212 -0.73 -7.44 10.52
C LYS A 212 -2.12 -7.99 10.25
N PRO A 213 -2.96 -7.31 9.46
CA PRO A 213 -4.23 -7.84 9.03
C PRO A 213 -4.04 -9.07 8.12
N GLU A 214 -5.08 -9.87 7.96
CA GLU A 214 -5.01 -11.10 7.14
C GLU A 214 -4.61 -10.82 5.70
N ASN A 215 -5.09 -9.71 5.13
CA ASN A 215 -4.82 -9.29 3.76
C ASN A 215 -4.23 -7.86 3.73
N PRO A 216 -2.97 -7.67 4.15
CA PRO A 216 -2.38 -6.34 4.32
C PRO A 216 -2.28 -5.55 3.01
N MET A 217 -2.16 -6.24 1.87
CA MET A 217 -2.10 -5.63 0.54
C MET A 217 -3.37 -4.86 0.16
N PHE A 218 -4.52 -5.23 0.72
CA PHE A 218 -5.81 -4.67 0.34
C PHE A 218 -6.37 -3.65 1.35
N VAL A 219 -5.66 -3.36 2.43
CA VAL A 219 -6.13 -2.41 3.47
C VAL A 219 -6.26 -1.01 2.90
N THR A 220 -5.19 -0.47 2.32
CA THR A 220 -5.19 0.87 1.71
C THR A 220 -6.19 0.97 0.55
N PRO A 221 -6.21 0.07 -0.46
CA PRO A 221 -7.22 0.11 -1.52
C PRO A 221 -8.67 0.02 -1.01
N LEU A 222 -8.92 -0.78 0.02
CA LEU A 222 -10.25 -0.87 0.61
C LEU A 222 -10.63 0.43 1.33
N GLY A 223 -9.71 1.04 2.06
CA GLY A 223 -9.91 2.33 2.73
C GLY A 223 -10.18 3.45 1.73
N ILE A 224 -9.47 3.46 0.59
CA ILE A 224 -9.74 4.39 -0.52
C ILE A 224 -11.18 4.19 -1.02
N ALA A 225 -11.57 2.95 -1.33
CA ALA A 225 -12.92 2.66 -1.80
C ALA A 225 -14.00 3.05 -0.78
N MET A 226 -13.72 2.88 0.53
CA MET A 226 -14.62 3.32 1.60
C MET A 226 -14.82 4.84 1.67
N SER A 227 -13.94 5.61 1.06
CA SER A 227 -14.02 7.09 1.01
C SER A 227 -14.75 7.59 -0.23
N CYS A 228 -15.08 6.71 -1.16
CA CYS A 228 -15.88 7.06 -2.33
C CYS A 228 -17.33 7.42 -1.92
N THR A 229 -17.85 8.47 -2.52
CA THR A 229 -19.26 8.94 -2.34
C THR A 229 -19.92 9.04 -3.71
N ASP A 230 -21.25 9.20 -3.72
CA ASP A 230 -22.04 9.38 -4.95
C ASP A 230 -22.10 10.85 -5.41
N GLN A 231 -21.18 11.70 -4.93
CA GLN A 231 -21.11 13.13 -5.24
C GLN A 231 -19.70 13.48 -5.70
N GLU A 232 -19.59 14.25 -6.78
CA GLU A 232 -18.33 14.78 -7.25
C GLU A 232 -17.63 15.63 -6.17
N MET A 233 -16.32 15.65 -6.21
CA MET A 233 -15.48 16.54 -5.41
C MET A 233 -15.54 17.94 -6.05
N GLU A 234 -16.07 18.93 -5.31
CA GLU A 234 -16.08 20.35 -5.68
C GLU A 234 -14.66 20.94 -5.88
#